data_db3fe6f6612f681df3b9cbae7f14830c
#
_entry.id   db3fe6f6612f681df3b9cbae7f14830c
#
_cell.length_a   1.000
_cell.length_b   1.000
_cell.length_c   1.000
_cell.angle_alpha   90.00
_cell.angle_beta   90.00
_cell.angle_gamma   90.00
#
_symmetry.space_group_name_H-M   'P 1'
#
loop_
_entity.id
_entity.type
_entity.pdbx_description
1 polymer ?
#
loop_
_entity_poly.entity_id
_entity_poly.type
_entity_poly.pdbx_seq_one_letter_code
_entity_poly.pdbx_strand_id
1 'polypeptide(L)'
;MEIDFNFSGNISSINKDQFDLMINENDSPFINYDFLRALEESSSVSEISGWKPNHLISIEDKKLNGFMPLYLKDNSQGEFVFDHSWSYALNRAGRKYYPKLLTAIPFTPCKTRKIISSKSNNFIDAVINFMEEKSIETWHVLFPEKEE
;
A
#
# COMPACT_ATOMS: atom_id res chain seq x y z
N MET A 1 -9.05 -15.28 18.47
CA MET A 1 -8.49 -13.94 18.60
C MET A 1 -8.92 -13.13 17.39
N GLU A 2 -9.44 -11.96 17.63
CA GLU A 2 -9.93 -11.08 16.60
C GLU A 2 -8.77 -10.23 16.06
N ILE A 3 -8.67 -10.12 14.74
CA ILE A 3 -7.68 -9.25 14.09
C ILE A 3 -8.41 -8.01 13.61
N ASP A 4 -7.98 -6.86 14.10
CA ASP A 4 -8.50 -5.57 13.68
C ASP A 4 -7.67 -5.01 12.53
N PHE A 5 -8.35 -4.61 11.44
CA PHE A 5 -7.72 -3.93 10.31
C PHE A 5 -7.99 -2.43 10.39
N ASN A 6 -6.93 -1.64 10.28
CA ASN A 6 -7.00 -0.18 10.34
C ASN A 6 -6.20 0.44 9.19
N PHE A 7 -6.68 1.60 8.70
CA PHE A 7 -5.98 2.39 7.69
C PHE A 7 -5.28 3.57 8.36
N SER A 8 -4.03 3.78 8.00
CA SER A 8 -3.20 4.87 8.54
C SER A 8 -2.75 5.82 7.45
N GLY A 9 -3.01 7.11 7.63
CA GLY A 9 -2.64 8.18 6.70
C GLY A 9 -1.16 8.57 6.72
N ASN A 10 -0.36 7.97 7.61
CA ASN A 10 1.09 8.15 7.67
C ASN A 10 1.76 6.99 8.40
N ILE A 11 3.03 6.73 8.07
CA ILE A 11 3.78 5.67 8.74
C ILE A 11 4.21 6.06 10.15
N SER A 12 4.35 7.35 10.45
CA SER A 12 4.80 7.83 11.76
C SER A 12 3.83 7.52 12.90
N SER A 13 2.56 7.23 12.59
CA SER A 13 1.57 6.76 13.57
C SER A 13 1.70 5.28 13.91
N ILE A 14 2.52 4.52 13.18
CA ILE A 14 2.75 3.10 13.36
C ILE A 14 3.96 2.90 14.28
N ASN A 15 3.85 1.99 15.23
CA ASN A 15 4.95 1.71 16.15
C ASN A 15 6.15 1.10 15.42
N LYS A 16 7.28 1.84 15.39
CA LYS A 16 8.49 1.43 14.67
C LYS A 16 9.09 0.14 15.20
N ASP A 17 9.18 -0.02 16.53
CA ASP A 17 9.82 -1.21 17.11
C ASP A 17 9.04 -2.48 16.76
N GLN A 18 7.71 -2.40 16.78
CA GLN A 18 6.85 -3.51 16.35
C GLN A 18 6.95 -3.76 14.85
N PHE A 19 7.04 -2.70 14.05
CA PHE A 19 7.24 -2.82 12.60
C PHE A 19 8.56 -3.53 12.28
N ASP A 20 9.65 -3.10 12.90
CA ASP A 20 10.99 -3.65 12.65
C ASP A 20 11.08 -5.15 13.00
N LEU A 21 10.31 -5.62 13.99
CA LEU A 21 10.24 -7.03 14.35
C LEU A 21 9.59 -7.92 13.26
N MET A 22 8.81 -7.33 12.36
CA MET A 22 8.15 -8.07 11.27
C MET A 22 9.01 -8.16 10.01
N ILE A 23 10.06 -7.35 9.90
CA ILE A 23 10.95 -7.31 8.74
C ILE A 23 11.94 -8.47 8.79
N ASN A 24 12.10 -9.15 7.65
CA ASN A 24 13.05 -10.25 7.48
C ASN A 24 14.32 -9.78 6.79
N GLU A 25 15.41 -10.52 6.96
CA GLU A 25 16.68 -10.27 6.28
C GLU A 25 16.60 -10.30 4.73
N ASN A 26 15.62 -11.03 4.20
CA ASN A 26 15.37 -11.14 2.75
C ASN A 26 14.48 -10.03 2.19
N ASP A 27 13.87 -9.22 3.05
CA ASP A 27 13.07 -8.09 2.60
C ASP A 27 13.98 -7.00 2.03
N SER A 28 13.51 -6.29 1.01
CA SER A 28 14.23 -5.15 0.46
C SER A 28 14.42 -4.05 1.50
N PRO A 29 15.57 -3.35 1.52
CA PRO A 29 15.76 -2.19 2.39
C PRO A 29 14.75 -1.07 2.12
N PHE A 30 14.12 -1.05 0.96
CA PHE A 30 13.13 -0.04 0.59
C PHE A 30 11.74 -0.26 1.21
N ILE A 31 11.47 -1.42 1.81
CA ILE A 31 10.23 -1.65 2.60
C ILE A 31 10.43 -1.28 4.07
N ASN A 32 11.61 -0.84 4.50
CA ASN A 32 11.85 -0.52 5.88
C ASN A 32 11.14 0.78 6.32
N TYR A 33 10.90 0.86 7.63
CA TYR A 33 10.17 1.97 8.24
C TYR A 33 10.81 3.33 7.96
N ASP A 34 12.13 3.44 8.14
CA ASP A 34 12.82 4.73 8.02
C ASP A 34 12.84 5.26 6.58
N PHE A 35 12.94 4.37 5.60
CA PHE A 35 12.84 4.76 4.19
C PHE A 35 11.44 5.30 3.84
N LEU A 36 10.40 4.58 4.22
CA LEU A 36 9.01 5.00 3.97
C LEU A 36 8.69 6.31 4.72
N ARG A 37 9.16 6.44 5.95
CA ARG A 37 9.02 7.67 6.74
C ARG A 37 9.72 8.86 6.08
N ALA A 38 10.94 8.67 5.59
CA ALA A 38 11.68 9.73 4.92
C ALA A 38 10.97 10.24 3.66
N LEU A 39 10.32 9.36 2.90
CA LEU A 39 9.51 9.74 1.73
C LEU A 39 8.30 10.59 2.12
N GLU A 40 7.64 10.28 3.21
CA GLU A 40 6.49 11.04 3.72
C GLU A 40 6.93 12.37 4.34
N GLU A 41 7.96 12.38 5.19
CA GLU A 41 8.46 13.59 5.85
C GLU A 41 9.05 14.61 4.87
N SER A 42 9.67 14.15 3.77
CA SER A 42 10.17 15.01 2.70
C SER A 42 9.07 15.56 1.79
N SER A 43 7.82 15.12 1.97
CA SER A 43 6.68 15.40 1.07
C SER A 43 6.86 14.87 -0.36
N SER A 44 7.87 14.03 -0.62
CA SER A 44 7.99 13.29 -1.89
C SER A 44 6.80 12.35 -2.08
N VAL A 45 6.31 11.80 -1.00
CA VAL A 45 5.08 11.00 -0.91
C VAL A 45 4.05 11.81 -0.12
N SER A 46 3.03 12.31 -0.80
CA SER A 46 1.98 13.16 -0.23
C SER A 46 0.75 13.18 -1.15
N GLU A 47 -0.33 13.72 -0.65
CA GLU A 47 -1.52 13.95 -1.49
C GLU A 47 -1.22 14.86 -2.69
N ILE A 48 -0.37 15.89 -2.49
CA ILE A 48 0.02 16.82 -3.56
C ILE A 48 0.83 16.12 -4.66
N SER A 49 1.70 15.18 -4.29
CA SER A 49 2.47 14.39 -5.27
C SER A 49 1.65 13.29 -5.96
N GLY A 50 0.37 13.14 -5.57
CA GLY A 50 -0.48 12.06 -6.05
C GLY A 50 -0.23 10.71 -5.37
N TRP A 51 0.54 10.70 -4.29
CA TRP A 51 0.82 9.53 -3.45
C TRP A 51 0.25 9.74 -2.04
N LYS A 52 -1.05 9.63 -1.88
CA LYS A 52 -1.68 9.79 -0.57
C LYS A 52 -1.56 8.51 0.24
N PRO A 53 -0.78 8.49 1.34
CA PRO A 53 -0.65 7.31 2.16
C PRO A 53 -1.99 6.91 2.78
N ASN A 54 -2.27 5.62 2.77
CA ASN A 54 -3.42 5.00 3.39
C ASN A 54 -3.05 3.56 3.79
N HIS A 55 -1.93 3.42 4.50
CA HIS A 55 -1.35 2.13 4.84
C HIS A 55 -2.32 1.24 5.59
N LEU A 56 -2.39 -0.02 5.20
CA LEU A 56 -3.20 -1.02 5.90
C LEU A 56 -2.35 -1.73 6.95
N ILE A 57 -2.85 -1.73 8.18
CA ILE A 57 -2.23 -2.43 9.30
C ILE A 57 -3.21 -3.43 9.91
N SER A 58 -2.69 -4.49 10.44
CA SER A 58 -3.44 -5.42 11.28
C SER A 58 -2.92 -5.39 12.72
N ILE A 59 -3.86 -5.39 13.65
CA ILE A 59 -3.61 -5.39 15.09
C ILE A 59 -4.20 -6.67 15.68
N GLU A 60 -3.43 -7.40 16.45
CA GLU A 60 -3.87 -8.57 17.21
C GLU A 60 -3.36 -8.43 18.64
N ASP A 61 -4.23 -8.58 19.63
CA ASP A 61 -3.89 -8.38 21.05
C ASP A 61 -3.18 -7.05 21.34
N LYS A 62 -3.63 -5.96 20.71
CA LYS A 62 -3.07 -4.60 20.83
C LYS A 62 -1.64 -4.46 20.28
N LYS A 63 -1.16 -5.42 19.51
CA LYS A 63 0.16 -5.38 18.89
C LYS A 63 0.02 -5.35 17.37
N LEU A 64 0.92 -4.64 16.73
CA LEU A 64 1.04 -4.66 15.27
C LEU A 64 1.39 -6.08 14.81
N ASN A 65 0.54 -6.65 13.98
CA ASN A 65 0.68 -8.03 13.47
C ASN A 65 0.89 -8.06 11.95
N GLY A 66 0.66 -6.97 11.27
CA GLY A 66 0.91 -6.87 9.85
C GLY A 66 0.86 -5.46 9.31
N PHE A 67 1.51 -5.27 8.17
CA PHE A 67 1.61 -4.00 7.47
C PHE A 67 1.59 -4.22 5.96
N MET A 68 0.90 -3.34 5.24
CA MET A 68 0.96 -3.27 3.79
C MET A 68 1.00 -1.81 3.35
N PRO A 69 2.02 -1.39 2.57
CA PRO A 69 2.02 -0.06 2.00
C PRO A 69 0.85 0.07 1.03
N LEU A 70 0.00 1.05 1.26
CA LEU A 70 -1.17 1.32 0.44
C LEU A 70 -1.26 2.82 0.21
N TYR A 71 -1.50 3.20 -1.04
CA TYR A 71 -1.60 4.59 -1.45
C TYR A 71 -2.87 4.80 -2.27
N LEU A 72 -3.54 5.92 -2.01
CA LEU A 72 -4.59 6.41 -2.89
C LEU A 72 -3.95 7.31 -3.94
N LYS A 73 -4.14 6.95 -5.21
CA LYS A 73 -3.48 7.58 -6.35
C LYS A 73 -4.50 8.26 -7.26
N ASP A 74 -4.25 9.51 -7.61
CA ASP A 74 -5.01 10.27 -8.60
C ASP A 74 -4.34 10.32 -9.99
N ASN A 75 -3.14 9.77 -10.10
CA ASN A 75 -2.35 9.63 -11.31
C ASN A 75 -1.43 8.40 -11.22
N SER A 76 -0.73 8.06 -12.30
CA SER A 76 0.21 6.92 -12.33
C SER A 76 1.69 7.34 -12.35
N GLN A 77 2.00 8.53 -11.85
CA GLN A 77 3.39 9.00 -11.79
C GLN A 77 4.18 8.29 -10.68
N GLY A 78 5.44 8.02 -10.96
CA GLY A 78 6.37 7.41 -10.03
C GLY A 78 6.21 5.90 -9.80
N GLU A 79 5.34 5.24 -10.58
CA GLU A 79 5.09 3.81 -10.48
C GLU A 79 6.02 2.98 -11.38
N PHE A 80 6.52 3.56 -12.45
CA PHE A 80 7.31 2.89 -13.50
C PHE A 80 6.55 1.76 -14.21
N VAL A 81 5.24 1.84 -14.20
CA VAL A 81 4.31 0.98 -14.94
C VAL A 81 3.42 1.85 -15.81
N PHE A 82 3.31 1.49 -17.08
CA PHE A 82 2.56 2.28 -18.05
C PHE A 82 1.15 1.70 -18.21
N ASP A 83 0.19 2.29 -17.52
CA ASP A 83 -1.20 1.83 -17.46
C ASP A 83 -2.20 2.73 -18.20
N HIS A 84 -1.72 3.60 -19.08
CA HIS A 84 -2.55 4.54 -19.83
C HIS A 84 -3.66 3.86 -20.64
N SER A 85 -3.38 2.71 -21.23
CA SER A 85 -4.37 1.96 -22.00
C SER A 85 -5.51 1.42 -21.11
N TRP A 86 -5.22 1.02 -19.89
CA TRP A 86 -6.23 0.61 -18.90
C TRP A 86 -7.11 1.76 -18.47
N SER A 87 -6.50 2.90 -18.15
CA SER A 87 -7.22 4.13 -17.81
C SER A 87 -8.16 4.56 -18.95
N TYR A 88 -7.66 4.56 -20.18
CA TYR A 88 -8.45 4.87 -21.36
C TYR A 88 -9.62 3.90 -21.57
N ALA A 89 -9.37 2.59 -21.43
CA ALA A 89 -10.39 1.57 -21.60
C ALA A 89 -11.52 1.68 -20.56
N LEU A 90 -11.19 1.90 -19.28
CA LEU A 90 -12.18 2.11 -18.23
C LEU A 90 -13.00 3.36 -18.46
N ASN A 91 -12.36 4.47 -18.81
CA ASN A 91 -13.07 5.72 -19.09
C ASN A 91 -14.03 5.58 -20.27
N ARG A 92 -13.66 4.85 -21.31
CA ARG A 92 -14.56 4.54 -22.44
C ARG A 92 -15.76 3.69 -22.03
N ALA A 93 -15.58 2.83 -21.03
CA ALA A 93 -16.66 2.01 -20.46
C ALA A 93 -17.55 2.79 -19.46
N GLY A 94 -17.33 4.11 -19.30
CA GLY A 94 -18.08 4.93 -18.35
C GLY A 94 -17.70 4.70 -16.89
N ARG A 95 -16.55 4.06 -16.62
CA ARG A 95 -16.05 3.76 -15.28
C ARG A 95 -14.86 4.66 -14.94
N LYS A 96 -14.63 4.89 -13.64
CA LYS A 96 -13.53 5.72 -13.16
C LYS A 96 -12.30 4.86 -12.88
N TYR A 97 -11.19 5.21 -13.52
CA TYR A 97 -9.89 4.60 -13.22
C TYR A 97 -9.25 5.23 -11.98
N TYR A 98 -9.32 6.54 -11.85
CA TYR A 98 -8.84 7.28 -10.70
C TYR A 98 -9.99 7.81 -9.83
N PRO A 99 -9.81 7.89 -8.49
CA PRO A 99 -8.64 7.43 -7.76
C PRO A 99 -8.54 5.90 -7.79
N LYS A 100 -7.30 5.40 -7.77
CA LYS A 100 -7.01 3.96 -7.66
C LYS A 100 -6.23 3.68 -6.37
N LEU A 101 -6.27 2.44 -5.90
CA LEU A 101 -5.38 1.97 -4.84
C LEU A 101 -4.11 1.38 -5.44
N LEU A 102 -2.99 1.59 -4.75
CA LEU A 102 -1.70 1.08 -5.15
C LEU A 102 -0.93 0.54 -3.94
N THR A 103 -0.48 -0.70 -4.04
CA THR A 103 0.49 -1.32 -3.14
C THR A 103 1.83 -1.42 -3.85
N ALA A 104 2.77 -0.57 -3.47
CA ALA A 104 4.09 -0.45 -4.08
C ALA A 104 5.07 0.26 -3.15
N ILE A 105 6.35 0.18 -3.46
CA ILE A 105 7.34 1.09 -2.89
C ILE A 105 7.39 2.35 -3.77
N PRO A 106 7.12 3.55 -3.25
CA PRO A 106 7.09 4.75 -4.07
C PRO A 106 8.42 5.02 -4.80
N PHE A 107 8.34 5.36 -6.07
CA PHE A 107 9.47 5.69 -6.93
C PHE A 107 10.55 4.59 -7.06
N THR A 108 10.26 3.37 -6.59
CA THR A 108 11.25 2.31 -6.45
C THR A 108 10.70 1.00 -7.04
N PRO A 109 10.98 0.71 -8.32
CA PRO A 109 10.48 -0.50 -8.99
C PRO A 109 11.29 -1.73 -8.57
N CYS A 110 11.19 -2.13 -7.32
CA CYS A 110 11.89 -3.29 -6.77
C CYS A 110 10.91 -4.40 -6.39
N LYS A 111 11.33 -5.63 -6.68
CA LYS A 111 10.64 -6.82 -6.23
C LYS A 111 10.91 -7.03 -4.75
N THR A 112 9.86 -7.04 -3.95
CA THR A 112 9.93 -7.33 -2.51
C THR A 112 8.53 -7.69 -2.01
N ARG A 113 8.48 -8.39 -0.90
CA ARG A 113 7.25 -8.65 -0.17
C ARG A 113 6.58 -7.32 0.22
N LYS A 114 5.31 -7.15 -0.12
CA LYS A 114 4.50 -5.96 0.20
C LYS A 114 3.55 -6.21 1.37
N ILE A 115 3.07 -7.44 1.53
CA ILE A 115 2.21 -7.79 2.66
C ILE A 115 3.08 -8.42 3.73
N ILE A 116 3.41 -7.63 4.74
CA ILE A 116 4.23 -8.06 5.87
C ILE A 116 3.30 -8.62 6.95
N SER A 117 2.88 -9.86 6.77
CA SER A 117 2.01 -10.57 7.69
C SER A 117 2.09 -12.08 7.43
N SER A 118 1.83 -12.87 8.45
CA SER A 118 1.62 -14.32 8.31
C SER A 118 0.21 -14.68 7.78
N LYS A 119 -0.70 -13.69 7.68
CA LYS A 119 -2.10 -13.87 7.30
C LYS A 119 -2.47 -12.95 6.12
N SER A 120 -1.76 -13.08 5.01
CA SER A 120 -1.88 -12.19 3.85
C SER A 120 -3.29 -12.13 3.24
N ASN A 121 -4.01 -13.23 3.20
CA ASN A 121 -5.37 -13.28 2.61
C ASN A 121 -6.34 -12.32 3.30
N ASN A 122 -6.23 -12.12 4.59
CA ASN A 122 -7.09 -11.19 5.33
C ASN A 122 -6.86 -9.73 4.92
N PHE A 123 -5.65 -9.37 4.46
CA PHE A 123 -5.35 -8.05 3.92
C PHE A 123 -6.09 -7.79 2.61
N ILE A 124 -6.18 -8.80 1.75
CA ILE A 124 -6.91 -8.70 0.48
C ILE A 124 -8.38 -8.41 0.74
N ASP A 125 -9.01 -9.13 1.65
CA ASP A 125 -10.42 -8.93 2.01
C ASP A 125 -10.65 -7.52 2.58
N ALA A 126 -9.74 -7.03 3.43
CA ALA A 126 -9.84 -5.68 4.00
C ALA A 126 -9.74 -4.60 2.92
N VAL A 127 -8.88 -4.77 1.91
CA VAL A 127 -8.78 -3.84 0.78
C VAL A 127 -10.04 -3.89 -0.08
N ILE A 128 -10.56 -5.07 -0.38
CA ILE A 128 -11.79 -5.23 -1.18
C ILE A 128 -12.96 -4.52 -0.50
N ASN A 129 -13.16 -4.73 0.79
CA ASN A 129 -14.20 -4.06 1.56
C ASN A 129 -14.05 -2.53 1.54
N PHE A 130 -12.82 -2.03 1.67
CA PHE A 130 -12.54 -0.60 1.57
C PHE A 130 -12.85 -0.05 0.17
N MET A 131 -12.49 -0.77 -0.89
CA MET A 131 -12.80 -0.38 -2.26
C MET A 131 -14.30 -0.27 -2.50
N GLU A 132 -15.08 -1.24 -2.01
CA GLU A 132 -16.54 -1.22 -2.11
C GLU A 132 -17.13 -0.03 -1.36
N GLU A 133 -16.71 0.21 -0.12
CA GLU A 133 -17.16 1.34 0.70
C GLU A 133 -16.87 2.70 0.04
N LYS A 134 -15.69 2.85 -0.56
CA LYS A 134 -15.23 4.11 -1.18
C LYS A 134 -15.53 4.21 -2.67
N SER A 135 -16.16 3.21 -3.27
CA SER A 135 -16.41 3.14 -4.71
C SER A 135 -15.14 3.30 -5.56
N ILE A 136 -14.06 2.64 -5.14
CA ILE A 136 -12.78 2.59 -5.86
C ILE A 136 -12.79 1.36 -6.77
N GLU A 137 -12.52 1.56 -8.06
CA GLU A 137 -12.68 0.53 -9.09
C GLU A 137 -11.45 -0.36 -9.27
N THR A 138 -10.26 0.13 -8.93
CA THR A 138 -9.00 -0.59 -9.20
C THR A 138 -8.02 -0.53 -8.05
N TRP A 139 -7.35 -1.66 -7.84
CA TRP A 139 -6.21 -1.81 -6.95
C TRP A 139 -5.08 -2.54 -7.67
N HIS A 140 -3.88 -1.97 -7.64
CA HIS A 140 -2.70 -2.54 -8.28
C HIS A 140 -1.67 -2.89 -7.23
N VAL A 141 -1.05 -4.05 -7.38
CA VAL A 141 0.11 -4.48 -6.59
C VAL A 141 1.30 -4.58 -7.52
N LEU A 142 2.32 -3.73 -7.30
CA LEU A 142 3.47 -3.66 -8.20
C LEU A 142 4.65 -4.45 -7.66
N PHE A 143 5.29 -5.23 -8.53
CA PHE A 143 6.48 -6.01 -8.23
C PHE A 143 6.36 -6.87 -6.96
N PRO A 144 5.27 -7.66 -6.82
CA PRO A 144 5.12 -8.54 -5.66
C PRO A 144 6.12 -9.69 -5.71
N GLU A 145 6.33 -10.34 -4.57
CA GLU A 145 7.00 -11.62 -4.53
C GLU A 145 6.10 -12.71 -5.11
N LYS A 146 6.71 -13.81 -5.56
CA LYS A 146 5.98 -14.87 -6.27
C LYS A 146 4.89 -15.55 -5.42
N GLU A 147 5.02 -15.45 -4.10
CA GLU A 147 4.16 -16.11 -3.13
C GLU A 147 3.06 -15.20 -2.57
N GLU A 148 3.02 -13.94 -2.98
CA GLU A 148 1.94 -12.99 -2.67
C GLU A 148 0.82 -13.11 -3.71
#